data_c0fb383d3e10178789370cc68ba9641a
#
_entry.id   c0fb383d3e10178789370cc68ba9641a
#
_cell.length_a   1.000
_cell.length_b   1.000
_cell.length_c   1.000
_cell.angle_alpha   90.00
_cell.angle_beta   90.00
_cell.angle_gamma   90.00
#
_symmetry.space_group_name_H-M   'P 1'
#
loop_
_entity.id
_entity.type
_entity.pdbx_description
1 polymer ?
#
loop_
_entity_poly.entity_id
_entity_poly.type
_entity_poly.pdbx_seq_one_letter_code
_entity_poly.pdbx_strand_id
1 'polypeptide(L)'
;MDLPSQLIVPGVAESPERQAKFVSTTDFLADAAAGRLPQFSFVEPQYSYESQENPQDIQVGERFIARIARAVMQSPNWGRTALFITYDEHGGYYDHIPPPPPSRPTTRRRC
;
A
#
# COMPACT_ATOMS: atom_id res chain seq x y z
N MET A 1 16.52 6.34 -6.67
CA MET A 1 15.19 5.91 -7.14
C MET A 1 15.13 4.45 -6.78
N ASP A 2 14.57 4.17 -5.59
CA ASP A 2 14.39 2.78 -5.19
C ASP A 2 13.34 2.23 -6.15
N LEU A 3 13.72 1.21 -6.86
CA LEU A 3 12.88 0.55 -7.84
C LEU A 3 12.02 -0.45 -7.05
N PRO A 4 10.77 -0.11 -6.80
CA PRO A 4 9.89 -1.00 -6.05
C PRO A 4 9.67 -2.29 -6.84
N SER A 5 8.87 -3.17 -6.29
CA SER A 5 8.33 -4.41 -6.85
C SER A 5 8.02 -4.39 -8.37
N GLN A 6 7.95 -3.22 -8.97
CA GLN A 6 7.78 -3.00 -10.43
C GLN A 6 8.78 -3.76 -11.29
N LEU A 7 10.03 -3.88 -10.86
CA LEU A 7 11.06 -4.60 -11.63
C LEU A 7 10.98 -6.12 -11.45
N ILE A 8 10.26 -6.56 -10.43
CA ILE A 8 10.08 -7.98 -10.12
C ILE A 8 8.95 -8.56 -10.97
N VAL A 9 8.04 -7.73 -11.45
CA VAL A 9 6.91 -8.19 -12.27
C VAL A 9 7.37 -8.35 -13.73
N PRO A 10 7.41 -9.58 -14.26
CA PRO A 10 7.79 -9.79 -15.65
C PRO A 10 6.96 -8.97 -16.62
N GLY A 11 7.61 -8.37 -17.60
CA GLY A 11 6.97 -7.59 -18.66
C GLY A 11 6.59 -6.16 -18.29
N VAL A 12 6.80 -5.69 -17.04
CA VAL A 12 6.61 -4.27 -16.73
C VAL A 12 7.75 -3.45 -17.31
N ALA A 13 9.00 -3.88 -17.13
CA ALA A 13 10.17 -3.20 -17.66
C ALA A 13 10.16 -3.09 -19.21
N GLU A 14 9.46 -3.97 -19.88
CA GLU A 14 9.39 -4.08 -21.33
C GLU A 14 8.22 -3.30 -21.95
N SER A 15 7.32 -2.74 -21.15
CA SER A 15 6.12 -2.07 -21.63
C SER A 15 6.02 -0.63 -21.09
N PRO A 16 6.24 0.38 -21.94
CA PRO A 16 6.08 1.79 -21.56
C PRO A 16 4.67 2.10 -21.00
N GLU A 17 3.63 1.46 -21.52
CA GLU A 17 2.26 1.61 -21.04
C GLU A 17 2.10 1.10 -19.59
N ARG A 18 2.74 -0.01 -19.27
CA ARG A 18 2.72 -0.56 -17.91
C ARG A 18 3.56 0.28 -16.96
N GLN A 19 4.72 0.74 -17.41
CA GLN A 19 5.59 1.64 -16.63
C GLN A 19 4.89 2.95 -16.29
N ALA A 20 4.11 3.51 -17.21
CA ALA A 20 3.37 4.75 -16.99
C ALA A 20 2.29 4.65 -15.88
N LYS A 21 1.94 3.44 -15.42
CA LYS A 21 1.04 3.23 -14.30
C LYS A 21 1.72 3.33 -12.93
N PHE A 22 3.04 3.38 -12.92
CA PHE A 22 3.82 3.56 -11.70
C PHE A 22 4.20 5.02 -11.56
N VAL A 23 3.72 5.63 -10.51
CA VAL A 23 3.91 7.05 -10.24
C VAL A 23 4.59 7.23 -8.88
N SER A 24 5.15 8.40 -8.64
CA SER A 24 5.71 8.70 -7.33
C SER A 24 4.62 8.92 -6.29
N THR A 25 4.98 8.80 -5.01
CA THR A 25 4.08 9.17 -3.90
C THR A 25 3.63 10.63 -4.01
N THR A 26 4.48 11.52 -4.52
CA THR A 26 4.12 12.92 -4.75
C THR A 26 3.00 13.06 -5.77
N ASP A 27 3.08 12.33 -6.88
CA ASP A 27 2.03 12.33 -7.91
C ASP A 27 0.73 11.73 -7.37
N PHE A 28 0.82 10.63 -6.61
CA PHE A 28 -0.33 10.05 -5.92
C PHE A 28 -1.04 11.06 -5.02
N LEU A 29 -0.28 11.82 -4.22
CA LEU A 29 -0.84 12.83 -3.32
C LEU A 29 -1.52 13.97 -4.11
N ALA A 30 -0.92 14.40 -5.21
CA ALA A 30 -1.51 15.41 -6.08
C ALA A 30 -2.81 14.91 -6.75
N ASP A 31 -2.84 13.67 -7.20
CA ASP A 31 -4.02 13.06 -7.80
C ASP A 31 -5.12 12.79 -6.76
N ALA A 32 -4.78 12.42 -5.54
CA ALA A 32 -5.72 12.30 -4.44
C ALA A 32 -6.41 13.65 -4.16
N ALA A 33 -5.62 14.72 -4.03
CA ALA A 33 -6.13 16.07 -3.80
C ALA A 33 -7.04 16.58 -4.93
N ALA A 34 -6.73 16.19 -6.16
CA ALA A 34 -7.51 16.57 -7.34
C ALA A 34 -8.69 15.62 -7.65
N GLY A 35 -8.87 14.55 -6.88
CA GLY A 35 -9.91 13.55 -7.14
C GLY A 35 -9.68 12.73 -8.41
N ARG A 36 -8.43 12.58 -8.83
CA ARG A 36 -8.05 11.86 -10.06
C ARG A 36 -7.44 10.48 -9.86
N LEU A 37 -7.47 9.96 -8.63
CA LEU A 37 -6.98 8.59 -8.39
C LEU A 37 -7.72 7.59 -9.30
N PRO A 38 -7.01 6.59 -9.84
CA PRO A 38 -7.64 5.53 -10.60
C PRO A 38 -8.56 4.68 -9.71
N GLN A 39 -9.35 3.80 -10.32
CA GLN A 39 -10.27 2.91 -9.61
C GLN A 39 -9.57 1.99 -8.59
N PHE A 40 -8.31 1.66 -8.83
CA PHE A 40 -7.46 0.89 -7.94
C PHE A 40 -6.08 1.56 -7.86
N SER A 41 -5.60 1.76 -6.65
CA SER A 41 -4.24 2.23 -6.36
C SER A 41 -3.62 1.33 -5.31
N PHE A 42 -2.41 0.88 -5.57
CA PHE A 42 -1.56 0.20 -4.60
C PHE A 42 -0.41 1.12 -4.23
N VAL A 43 -0.25 1.40 -2.95
CA VAL A 43 0.72 2.38 -2.47
C VAL A 43 1.65 1.71 -1.48
N GLU A 44 2.94 1.78 -1.79
CA GLU A 44 4.02 1.23 -0.96
C GLU A 44 4.91 2.35 -0.43
N PRO A 45 5.51 2.18 0.75
CA PRO A 45 6.52 3.09 1.25
C PRO A 45 7.81 2.95 0.45
N GLN A 46 8.69 3.91 0.58
CA GLN A 46 10.06 3.73 0.14
C GLN A 46 10.80 2.88 1.18
N TYR A 47 11.04 1.62 0.85
CA TYR A 47 11.52 0.60 1.77
C TYR A 47 12.81 0.95 2.52
N SER A 48 13.72 1.69 1.89
CA SER A 48 15.00 2.06 2.50
C SER A 48 14.90 3.03 3.67
N TYR A 49 13.78 3.75 3.85
CA TYR A 49 13.63 4.72 4.94
C TYR A 49 12.19 5.06 5.38
N GLU A 50 11.16 4.58 4.71
CA GLU A 50 9.74 4.83 5.08
C GLU A 50 9.01 3.55 5.51
N SER A 51 9.68 2.39 5.51
CA SER A 51 9.09 1.13 5.99
C SER A 51 9.11 1.06 7.52
N GLN A 52 8.37 0.11 8.06
CA GLN A 52 8.38 -0.19 9.50
C GLN A 52 9.19 -1.45 9.82
N GLU A 53 9.81 -2.04 8.82
CA GLU A 53 10.68 -3.19 8.99
C GLU A 53 11.99 -2.79 9.69
N ASN A 54 12.47 -3.62 10.61
CA ASN A 54 13.74 -3.42 11.29
C ASN A 54 14.92 -3.45 10.27
N PRO A 55 15.87 -2.51 10.30
CA PRO A 55 16.17 -1.55 11.41
C PRO A 55 15.55 -0.14 11.21
N GLN A 56 14.51 0.01 10.41
CA GLN A 56 13.91 1.31 10.14
C GLN A 56 13.25 1.91 11.40
N ASP A 57 13.15 3.23 11.42
CA ASP A 57 12.39 3.94 12.45
C ASP A 57 10.90 3.82 12.16
N ILE A 58 10.17 3.04 12.96
CA ILE A 58 8.73 2.84 12.83
C ILE A 58 7.93 4.15 12.81
N GLN A 59 8.41 5.21 13.47
CA GLN A 59 7.72 6.50 13.46
C GLN A 59 7.74 7.15 12.07
N VAL A 60 8.75 6.86 11.26
CA VAL A 60 8.81 7.34 9.87
C VAL A 60 7.75 6.63 9.04
N GLY A 61 7.62 5.31 9.18
CA GLY A 61 6.58 4.54 8.52
C GLY A 61 5.17 4.95 8.95
N GLU A 62 4.95 5.20 10.25
CA GLU A 62 3.69 5.74 10.76
C GLU A 62 3.33 7.09 10.12
N ARG A 63 4.31 7.98 9.96
CA ARG A 63 4.10 9.26 9.26
C ARG A 63 3.75 9.07 7.79
N PHE A 64 4.35 8.07 7.13
CA PHE A 64 3.99 7.72 5.75
C PHE A 64 2.52 7.27 5.68
N ILE A 65 2.11 6.31 6.50
CA ILE A 65 0.73 5.83 6.57
C ILE A 65 -0.25 6.98 6.83
N ALA A 66 0.05 7.82 7.82
CA ALA A 66 -0.80 8.97 8.16
C ALA A 66 -0.91 9.98 7.02
N ARG A 67 0.18 10.21 6.27
CA ARG A 67 0.19 11.09 5.10
C ARG A 67 -0.71 10.56 3.99
N ILE A 68 -0.61 9.28 3.66
CA ILE A 68 -1.44 8.63 2.64
C ILE A 68 -2.91 8.63 3.06
N ALA A 69 -3.20 8.17 4.28
CA ALA A 69 -4.57 8.12 4.80
C ALA A 69 -5.23 9.51 4.78
N ARG A 70 -4.52 10.53 5.25
CA ARG A 70 -5.02 11.92 5.23
C ARG A 70 -5.33 12.39 3.82
N ALA A 71 -4.44 12.15 2.86
CA ALA A 71 -4.64 12.57 1.47
C ALA A 71 -5.89 11.92 0.85
N VAL A 72 -6.09 10.63 1.09
CA VAL A 72 -7.27 9.90 0.60
C VAL A 72 -8.55 10.39 1.28
N MET A 73 -8.52 10.59 2.61
CA MET A 73 -9.68 11.06 3.38
C MET A 73 -10.07 12.52 3.04
N GLN A 74 -9.13 13.33 2.61
CA GLN A 74 -9.37 14.71 2.17
C GLN A 74 -9.70 14.81 0.67
N SER A 75 -9.61 13.71 -0.07
CA SER A 75 -9.96 13.69 -1.48
C SER A 75 -11.44 14.01 -1.70
N PRO A 76 -11.80 14.75 -2.79
CA PRO A 76 -13.18 14.92 -3.20
C PRO A 76 -13.95 13.62 -3.42
N ASN A 77 -13.23 12.52 -3.63
CA ASN A 77 -13.80 11.19 -3.87
C ASN A 77 -13.93 10.34 -2.60
N TRP A 78 -13.61 10.87 -1.40
CA TRP A 78 -13.62 10.08 -0.16
C TRP A 78 -14.94 9.34 0.08
N GLY A 79 -16.07 9.98 -0.16
CA GLY A 79 -17.39 9.37 0.06
C GLY A 79 -17.69 8.11 -0.77
N ARG A 80 -16.83 7.76 -1.72
CA ARG A 80 -16.93 6.56 -2.57
C ARG A 80 -15.62 5.79 -2.69
N THR A 81 -14.73 5.98 -1.72
CA THR A 81 -13.41 5.34 -1.67
C THR A 81 -13.36 4.38 -0.49
N ALA A 82 -12.80 3.21 -0.69
CA ALA A 82 -12.39 2.29 0.37
C ALA A 82 -10.87 2.34 0.49
N LEU A 83 -10.38 2.57 1.70
CA LEU A 83 -8.95 2.54 2.02
C LEU A 83 -8.67 1.31 2.89
N PHE A 84 -7.78 0.46 2.43
CA PHE A 84 -7.27 -0.69 3.16
C PHE A 84 -5.82 -0.42 3.54
N ILE A 85 -5.49 -0.62 4.80
CA ILE A 85 -4.12 -0.56 5.30
C ILE A 85 -3.80 -1.96 5.82
N THR A 86 -2.73 -2.55 5.32
CA THR A 86 -2.30 -3.88 5.72
C THR A 86 -0.78 -3.94 5.78
N TYR A 87 -0.29 -4.82 6.61
CA TYR A 87 1.13 -5.16 6.67
C TYR A 87 1.32 -6.50 5.95
N ASP A 88 2.43 -6.65 5.29
CA ASP A 88 2.81 -7.90 4.62
C ASP A 88 3.25 -8.96 5.64
N GLU A 89 3.92 -8.52 6.72
CA GLU A 89 4.35 -9.37 7.82
C GLU A 89 4.64 -8.53 9.08
N HIS A 90 5.15 -9.12 10.15
CA HIS A 90 5.32 -8.48 11.47
C HIS A 90 6.58 -7.62 11.63
N GLY A 91 7.42 -7.45 10.59
CA GLY A 91 8.64 -6.63 10.62
C GLY A 91 9.74 -7.14 11.57
N GLY A 92 9.68 -8.39 12.02
CA GLY A 92 10.60 -8.93 13.02
C GLY A 92 10.28 -8.52 14.47
N TYR A 93 9.17 -7.83 14.71
CA TYR A 93 8.75 -7.41 16.05
C TYR A 93 7.98 -8.51 16.77
N TYR A 94 8.17 -8.59 18.09
CA TYR A 94 7.44 -9.51 18.94
C TYR A 94 6.05 -8.96 19.27
N ASP A 95 5.02 -9.78 19.05
CA ASP A 95 3.69 -9.52 19.56
C ASP A 95 3.39 -10.45 20.76
N HIS A 96 2.91 -9.90 21.85
CA HIS A 96 2.53 -10.65 23.06
C HIS A 96 1.15 -11.32 22.94
N ILE A 97 0.40 -11.00 21.89
CA ILE A 97 -0.91 -11.60 21.62
C ILE A 97 -0.78 -12.57 20.44
N PRO A 98 -1.08 -13.86 20.63
CA PRO A 98 -1.07 -14.79 19.50
C PRO A 98 -2.15 -14.42 18.48
N PRO A 99 -1.93 -14.67 17.19
CA PRO A 99 -2.94 -14.43 16.18
C PRO A 99 -4.19 -15.29 16.43
N PRO A 100 -5.37 -14.83 16.04
CA PRO A 100 -6.57 -15.63 16.16
C PRO A 100 -6.44 -16.92 15.33
N PRO A 101 -7.05 -18.03 15.77
CA PRO A 101 -7.00 -19.25 14.98
C PRO A 101 -7.61 -19.01 13.59
N PRO A 102 -7.03 -19.61 12.54
CA PRO A 102 -7.54 -19.43 11.18
C PRO A 102 -9.00 -19.88 11.10
N SER A 103 -9.83 -19.07 10.49
CA SER A 103 -11.21 -19.46 10.19
C SER A 103 -11.19 -20.63 9.20
N ARG A 104 -11.96 -21.70 9.52
CA ARG A 104 -12.10 -22.81 8.57
C ARG A 104 -12.73 -22.28 7.27
N PRO A 105 -12.21 -22.66 6.10
CA PRO A 105 -12.86 -22.34 4.85
C PRO A 105 -14.30 -22.86 4.91
N THR A 106 -15.26 -21.98 4.72
CA THR A 106 -16.64 -22.40 4.51
C THR A 106 -16.68 -23.16 3.19
N THR A 107 -16.76 -24.47 3.24
CA THR A 107 -17.02 -25.27 2.07
C THR A 107 -18.40 -24.86 1.53
N ARG A 108 -18.42 -24.04 0.49
CA ARG A 108 -19.64 -23.84 -0.27
C ARG A 108 -20.04 -25.22 -0.80
N ARG A 109 -21.10 -25.79 -0.24
CA ARG A 109 -21.78 -26.90 -0.90
C ARG A 109 -22.18 -26.38 -2.29
N ARG A 110 -21.62 -26.96 -3.33
CA ARG A 110 -22.16 -26.78 -4.67
C ARG A 110 -23.56 -27.41 -4.65
N CYS A 111 -24.59 -26.58 -4.80
CA CYS A 111 -25.91 -27.04 -5.20
C CYS A 111 -25.87 -27.46 -6.65
#